data_c691f50f6c41facc11ef88edd3bb4f0a
#
_entry.id   c691f50f6c41facc11ef88edd3bb4f0a
#
_cell.length_a   1.000
_cell.length_b   1.000
_cell.length_c   1.000
_cell.angle_alpha   90.00
_cell.angle_beta   90.00
_cell.angle_gamma   90.00
#
_symmetry.space_group_name_H-M   'P 1'
#
loop_
_entity.id
_entity.type
_entity.pdbx_description
1 polymer ?
#
loop_
_entity_poly.entity_id
_entity_poly.type
_entity_poly.pdbx_seq_one_letter_code
_entity_poly.pdbx_strand_id
1 'polypeptide(L)'
;MQYQVKLHPKVKKFLDKCETELNERIRKRLKILRENPFVLLEHYEGENCYKFRIGDYRALVDVDQARKIILVRVLDHRGRIYKRR
;
A
#
# COMPACT_ATOMS: atom_id res chain seq x y z
N MET A 1 13.93 12.55 -3.27
CA MET A 1 13.44 12.10 -4.58
C MET A 1 12.18 11.27 -4.38
N GLN A 2 11.12 11.61 -5.10
CA GLN A 2 9.82 10.97 -4.91
C GLN A 2 9.68 9.69 -5.74
N TYR A 3 8.95 8.74 -5.16
CA TYR A 3 8.55 7.55 -5.88
C TYR A 3 7.21 7.77 -6.56
N GLN A 4 6.94 7.00 -7.60
CA GLN A 4 5.63 6.96 -8.22
C GLN A 4 4.84 5.79 -7.62
N VAL A 5 3.65 6.08 -7.11
CA VAL A 5 2.80 5.03 -6.53
C VAL A 5 1.80 4.58 -7.59
N LYS A 6 1.80 3.29 -7.85
CA LYS A 6 0.84 2.67 -8.77
C LYS A 6 -0.04 1.71 -7.99
N LEU A 7 -1.30 1.63 -8.36
CA LEU A 7 -2.27 0.79 -7.69
C LEU A 7 -2.67 -0.36 -8.61
N HIS A 8 -2.66 -1.57 -8.05
CA HIS A 8 -3.25 -2.70 -8.77
C HIS A 8 -4.72 -2.39 -9.04
N PRO A 9 -5.29 -2.83 -10.17
CA PRO A 9 -6.69 -2.53 -10.50
C PRO A 9 -7.69 -2.88 -9.40
N LYS A 10 -7.46 -3.96 -8.68
CA LYS A 10 -8.33 -4.34 -7.57
C LYS A 10 -8.25 -3.36 -6.41
N VAL A 11 -7.08 -2.79 -6.17
CA VAL A 11 -6.89 -1.79 -5.12
C VAL A 11 -7.59 -0.49 -5.51
N LYS A 12 -7.43 -0.08 -6.76
CA LYS A 12 -8.10 1.11 -7.25
C LYS A 12 -9.61 0.97 -7.14
N LYS A 13 -10.12 -0.20 -7.51
CA LYS A 13 -11.55 -0.48 -7.41
C LYS A 13 -12.05 -0.40 -5.98
N PHE A 14 -11.28 -0.94 -5.05
CA PHE A 14 -11.60 -0.85 -3.63
C PHE A 14 -11.67 0.61 -3.19
N LEU A 15 -10.69 1.43 -3.55
CA LEU A 15 -10.66 2.84 -3.19
C LEU A 15 -11.85 3.61 -3.77
N ASP A 16 -12.21 3.29 -5.00
CA ASP A 16 -13.33 3.97 -5.66
C ASP A 16 -14.67 3.68 -5.00
N LYS A 17 -14.76 2.56 -4.28
CA LYS A 17 -16.01 2.12 -3.65
C LYS A 17 -16.06 2.33 -2.15
N CYS A 18 -14.94 2.62 -1.51
CA CYS A 18 -14.94 2.76 -0.07
C CYS A 18 -15.46 4.13 0.36
N GLU A 19 -15.76 4.25 1.65
CA GLU A 19 -16.23 5.51 2.22
C GLU A 19 -15.22 6.63 1.96
N THR A 20 -15.74 7.85 1.81
CA THR A 20 -14.92 9.03 1.57
C THR A 20 -13.86 9.21 2.63
N GLU A 21 -14.23 9.05 3.89
CA GLU A 21 -13.29 9.21 5.00
C GLU A 21 -12.13 8.22 4.92
N LEU A 22 -12.44 6.96 4.63
CA LEU A 22 -11.40 5.94 4.49
C LEU A 22 -10.54 6.20 3.26
N ASN A 23 -11.16 6.60 2.16
CA ASN A 23 -10.44 6.94 0.93
C ASN A 23 -9.42 8.05 1.19
N GLU A 24 -9.84 9.11 1.87
CA GLU A 24 -8.94 10.22 2.18
C GLU A 24 -7.79 9.80 3.08
N ARG A 25 -8.07 8.97 4.07
CA ARG A 25 -7.04 8.46 4.98
C ARG A 25 -6.00 7.65 4.23
N ILE A 26 -6.45 6.77 3.36
CA ILE A 26 -5.54 5.93 2.58
C ILE A 26 -4.69 6.80 1.65
N ARG A 27 -5.32 7.76 0.97
CA ARG A 27 -4.59 8.62 0.04
C ARG A 27 -3.54 9.48 0.73
N LYS A 28 -3.84 9.96 1.94
CA LYS A 28 -2.87 10.74 2.73
C LYS A 28 -1.65 9.89 3.08
N ARG A 29 -1.88 8.64 3.46
CA ARG A 29 -0.78 7.74 3.80
C ARG A 29 0.04 7.39 2.56
N LEU A 30 -0.61 7.20 1.43
CA LEU A 30 0.09 6.92 0.18
C LEU A 30 0.95 8.10 -0.26
N LYS A 31 0.51 9.32 0.03
CA LYS A 31 1.29 10.50 -0.28
C LYS A 31 2.59 10.53 0.52
N ILE A 32 2.52 10.19 1.81
CA ILE A 32 3.70 10.09 2.64
C ILE A 32 4.63 8.99 2.12
N LEU A 33 4.05 7.87 1.72
CA LEU A 33 4.80 6.75 1.16
C LEU A 33 5.59 7.17 -0.08
N ARG A 34 5.00 8.00 -0.93
CA ARG A 34 5.67 8.50 -2.13
C ARG A 34 6.96 9.24 -1.81
N GLU A 35 6.94 10.00 -0.74
CA GLU A 35 8.06 10.85 -0.39
C GLU A 35 9.15 10.10 0.34
N ASN A 36 8.75 9.14 1.16
CA ASN A 36 9.72 8.44 2.01
C ASN A 36 9.23 7.04 2.34
N PRO A 37 9.31 6.10 1.39
CA PRO A 37 8.69 4.79 1.54
C PRO A 37 9.22 3.98 2.71
N PHE A 38 10.53 4.00 2.93
CA PHE A 38 11.12 3.09 3.92
C PHE A 38 10.91 3.52 5.36
N VAL A 39 10.33 4.71 5.58
CA VAL A 39 9.91 5.12 6.92
C VAL A 39 8.66 4.37 7.34
N LEU A 40 7.78 4.06 6.37
CA LEU A 40 6.47 3.46 6.64
C LEU A 40 6.40 1.97 6.35
N LEU A 41 7.29 1.47 5.49
CA LEU A 41 7.22 0.09 5.04
C LEU A 41 7.96 -0.85 5.99
N GLU A 42 7.37 -2.02 6.21
CA GLU A 42 8.01 -3.10 6.94
C GLU A 42 8.18 -4.28 5.98
N HIS A 43 9.35 -4.89 5.98
CA HIS A 43 9.57 -6.07 5.17
C HIS A 43 8.63 -7.18 5.62
N TYR A 44 7.93 -7.80 4.68
CA TYR A 44 7.04 -8.90 4.98
C TYR A 44 7.87 -10.18 5.01
N GLU A 45 8.10 -10.68 6.20
CA GLU A 45 8.95 -11.85 6.43
C GLU A 45 8.49 -13.04 5.59
N GLY A 46 9.42 -13.64 4.87
CA GLY A 46 9.12 -14.78 4.01
C GLY A 46 8.59 -14.43 2.64
N GLU A 47 8.47 -13.14 2.33
CA GLU A 47 7.94 -12.68 1.05
C GLU A 47 8.84 -11.60 0.47
N ASN A 48 8.77 -11.41 -0.85
CA ASN A 48 9.53 -10.36 -1.52
C ASN A 48 8.75 -9.07 -1.63
N CYS A 49 8.03 -8.73 -0.60
CA CYS A 49 7.25 -7.50 -0.59
C CYS A 49 7.29 -6.88 0.79
N TYR A 50 6.69 -5.70 0.88
CA TYR A 50 6.62 -4.96 2.13
C TYR A 50 5.17 -4.82 2.55
N LYS A 51 4.95 -4.68 3.85
CA LYS A 51 3.62 -4.39 4.36
C LYS A 51 3.56 -2.94 4.84
N PHE A 52 2.38 -2.36 4.71
CA PHE A 52 2.14 -0.96 4.96
C PHE A 52 0.82 -0.84 5.71
N ARG A 53 0.88 -0.23 6.89
CA ARG A 53 -0.29 -0.16 7.78
C ARG A 53 -1.05 1.15 7.58
N ILE A 54 -2.38 1.03 7.47
CA ILE A 54 -3.27 2.19 7.40
C ILE A 54 -4.44 1.90 8.35
N GLY A 55 -4.31 2.32 9.62
CA GLY A 55 -5.33 2.01 10.62
C GLY A 55 -5.53 0.50 10.75
N ASP A 56 -6.77 0.04 10.54
CA ASP A 56 -7.08 -1.38 10.60
C ASP A 56 -6.85 -2.10 9.27
N TYR A 57 -6.31 -1.39 8.29
CA TYR A 57 -6.05 -1.96 6.99
C TYR A 57 -4.57 -2.20 6.80
N ARG A 58 -4.26 -3.14 5.94
CA ARG A 58 -2.89 -3.46 5.55
C ARG A 58 -2.80 -3.48 4.04
N ALA A 59 -1.66 -3.05 3.54
CA ALA A 59 -1.36 -3.15 2.12
C ALA A 59 -0.10 -3.96 1.94
N LEU A 60 -0.03 -4.70 0.85
CA LEU A 60 1.19 -5.35 0.42
C LEU A 60 1.70 -4.59 -0.80
N VAL A 61 2.96 -4.20 -0.75
CA VAL A 61 3.53 -3.36 -1.80
C VAL A 61 4.86 -3.92 -2.27
N ASP A 62 5.14 -3.71 -3.56
CA ASP A 62 6.45 -3.98 -4.14
C ASP A 62 7.14 -2.65 -4.35
N VAL A 63 8.45 -2.62 -4.13
CA VAL A 63 9.24 -1.42 -4.35
C VAL A 63 10.31 -1.70 -5.39
N ASP A 64 10.29 -0.94 -6.47
CA ASP A 64 11.34 -0.97 -7.49
C ASP A 64 12.20 0.27 -7.27
N GLN A 65 13.33 0.10 -6.61
CA GLN A 65 14.20 1.22 -6.26
C GLN A 65 14.87 1.82 -7.49
N ALA A 66 15.17 0.99 -8.48
CA ALA A 66 15.84 1.46 -9.69
C ALA A 66 14.93 2.42 -10.47
N ARG A 67 13.65 2.10 -10.56
CA ARG A 67 12.69 2.90 -11.31
C ARG A 67 11.91 3.87 -10.44
N LYS A 68 12.11 3.80 -9.14
CA LYS A 68 11.39 4.64 -8.18
C LYS A 68 9.88 4.44 -8.27
N ILE A 69 9.47 3.19 -8.32
CA ILE A 69 8.05 2.83 -8.40
C ILE A 69 7.66 1.99 -7.20
N ILE A 70 6.51 2.31 -6.62
CA ILE A 70 5.88 1.52 -5.56
C ILE A 70 4.58 1.00 -6.13
N LEU A 71 4.41 -0.31 -6.14
CA LEU A 71 3.17 -0.93 -6.59
C LEU A 71 2.40 -1.46 -5.39
N VAL A 72 1.20 -0.92 -5.16
CA VAL A 72 0.30 -1.42 -4.13
C VAL A 72 -0.49 -2.57 -4.72
N ARG A 73 -0.16 -3.78 -4.29
CA ARG A 73 -0.72 -5.00 -4.87
C ARG A 73 -2.01 -5.45 -4.20
N VAL A 74 -2.08 -5.30 -2.88
CA VAL A 74 -3.22 -5.75 -2.09
C VAL A 74 -3.50 -4.69 -1.05
N LEU A 75 -4.78 -4.43 -0.82
CA LEU A 75 -5.23 -3.56 0.27
C LEU A 75 -6.48 -4.20 0.85
N ASP A 76 -6.44 -4.55 2.12
CA ASP A 76 -7.57 -5.19 2.76
C ASP A 76 -7.50 -5.00 4.26
N HIS A 77 -8.57 -5.36 4.93
CA HIS A 77 -8.62 -5.38 6.37
C HIS A 77 -7.54 -6.33 6.89
N ARG A 78 -6.86 -5.94 7.97
CA ARG A 78 -5.69 -6.67 8.45
C ARG A 78 -5.94 -8.18 8.67
N GLY A 79 -7.15 -8.54 9.09
CA GLY A 79 -7.46 -9.94 9.35
C GLY A 79 -7.54 -10.79 8.10
N ARG A 80 -7.81 -10.18 6.96
CA ARG A 80 -7.97 -10.89 5.69
C ARG A 80 -6.72 -10.93 4.85
N ILE A 81 -5.86 -9.92 4.96
CA ILE A 81 -4.72 -9.81 4.06
C ILE A 81 -3.77 -11.00 4.17
N TYR A 82 -3.63 -11.55 5.36
CA TYR A 82 -2.76 -12.69 5.57
C TYR A 82 -3.30 -13.99 5.02
N LYS A 83 -4.56 -14.01 4.63
CA LYS A 83 -5.19 -15.17 4.01
C LYS A 83 -5.12 -15.13 2.49
N ARG A 84 -4.71 -14.01 1.92
CA ARG A 84 -4.68 -13.80 0.46
C ARG A 84 -3.35 -14.16 -0.18
N ARG A 85 -2.43 -14.61 0.58
CA ARG A 85 -1.10 -14.97 0.09
C ARG A 85 -1.10 -16.18 -0.85
#